data_158b1b39162deb45c5d735ac82581c40
#
_entry.id   158b1b39162deb45c5d735ac82581c40
#
_cell.length_a   1.000
_cell.length_b   1.000
_cell.length_c   1.000
_cell.angle_alpha   90.00
_cell.angle_beta   90.00
_cell.angle_gamma   90.00
#
_symmetry.space_group_name_H-M   'P 1'
#
loop_
_entity.id
_entity.type
_entity.pdbx_description
1 polymer ?
#
loop_
_entity_poly.entity_id
_entity_poly.type
_entity_poly.pdbx_seq_one_letter_code
_entity_poly.pdbx_strand_id
1 'polypeptide(L)'
;MRRMIVIALLVGCLTAPAFAQQSKVGDWTVEKRTQDTHCNASRGYKDKEDENRDYAIVLSQSDKAIVIVLVYDGWEWDKTGEILKADVGTNEADVMKKAKWEVMDKTTVRGIFEFDQSFLDALSKAKRLTIDFEDDDEDSIEMQIPRAGEALAALKFCEENRK
;
A
#
# COMPACT_ATOMS: atom_id res chain seq x y z
N MET A 1 -42.40 18.32 57.28
CA MET A 1 -42.25 18.47 55.79
C MET A 1 -40.84 18.05 55.43
N ARG A 2 -40.66 16.83 54.94
CA ARG A 2 -39.35 16.31 54.50
C ARG A 2 -39.22 16.48 52.94
N ARG A 3 -38.29 17.31 52.53
CA ARG A 3 -37.97 17.49 51.10
C ARG A 3 -37.02 16.38 50.66
N MET A 4 -37.48 15.50 49.78
CA MET A 4 -36.65 14.54 49.05
C MET A 4 -35.94 15.26 47.87
N ILE A 5 -34.62 15.24 47.89
CA ILE A 5 -33.80 15.69 46.78
C ILE A 5 -33.52 14.46 45.92
N VAL A 6 -34.05 14.46 44.68
CA VAL A 6 -33.76 13.45 43.67
C VAL A 6 -32.51 13.91 42.90
N ILE A 7 -31.41 13.21 43.10
CA ILE A 7 -30.17 13.42 42.31
C ILE A 7 -30.28 12.58 41.05
N ALA A 8 -30.49 13.22 39.93
CA ALA A 8 -30.43 12.58 38.62
C ALA A 8 -28.95 12.41 38.20
N LEU A 9 -28.44 11.18 38.18
CA LEU A 9 -27.14 10.83 37.63
C LEU A 9 -27.24 10.84 36.11
N LEU A 10 -26.67 11.85 35.46
CA LEU A 10 -26.41 11.91 34.01
C LEU A 10 -25.20 11.01 33.70
N VAL A 11 -25.47 9.81 33.22
CA VAL A 11 -24.44 8.94 32.64
C VAL A 11 -24.10 9.48 31.23
N GLY A 12 -23.04 10.29 31.16
CA GLY A 12 -22.49 10.74 29.88
C GLY A 12 -21.82 9.57 29.18
N CYS A 13 -22.43 9.07 28.09
CA CYS A 13 -21.76 8.18 27.17
C CYS A 13 -20.60 8.93 26.47
N LEU A 14 -19.38 8.68 26.94
CA LEU A 14 -18.16 9.06 26.23
C LEU A 14 -18.05 8.18 24.99
N THR A 15 -18.57 8.66 23.86
CA THR A 15 -18.25 8.08 22.54
C THR A 15 -16.80 8.41 22.25
N ALA A 16 -15.89 7.46 22.49
CA ALA A 16 -14.52 7.57 22.06
C ALA A 16 -14.53 7.67 20.51
N PRO A 17 -13.83 8.65 19.91
CA PRO A 17 -13.70 8.70 18.47
C PRO A 17 -13.00 7.42 18.02
N ALA A 18 -13.56 6.75 17.00
CA ALA A 18 -12.92 5.62 16.34
C ALA A 18 -11.66 6.16 15.65
N PHE A 19 -10.52 6.08 16.31
CA PHE A 19 -9.25 6.39 15.68
C PHE A 19 -8.99 5.35 14.59
N ALA A 20 -8.77 5.81 13.34
CA ALA A 20 -8.20 4.98 12.30
C ALA A 20 -6.92 4.35 12.87
N GLN A 21 -6.83 3.02 12.84
CA GLN A 21 -5.66 2.32 13.35
C GLN A 21 -4.51 2.58 12.39
N GLN A 22 -3.63 3.50 12.76
CA GLN A 22 -2.45 3.85 11.99
C GLN A 22 -1.20 3.40 12.74
N SER A 23 -0.28 2.73 12.06
CA SER A 23 1.03 2.39 12.57
C SER A 23 2.14 2.82 11.61
N LYS A 24 3.33 3.08 12.15
CA LYS A 24 4.53 3.47 11.38
C LYS A 24 5.59 2.39 11.49
N VAL A 25 6.18 2.04 10.35
CA VAL A 25 7.29 1.09 10.25
C VAL A 25 8.40 1.73 9.40
N GLY A 26 9.32 2.44 10.05
CA GLY A 26 10.24 3.32 9.33
C GLY A 26 9.47 4.36 8.53
N ASP A 27 9.71 4.42 7.22
CA ASP A 27 9.02 5.35 6.31
C ASP A 27 7.67 4.83 5.82
N TRP A 28 7.30 3.60 6.18
CA TRP A 28 5.99 3.04 5.85
C TRP A 28 4.91 3.52 6.81
N THR A 29 3.74 3.79 6.25
CA THR A 29 2.50 4.01 7.00
C THR A 29 1.58 2.84 6.74
N VAL A 30 1.13 2.17 7.79
CA VAL A 30 0.13 1.11 7.71
C VAL A 30 -1.14 1.60 8.36
N GLU A 31 -2.23 1.64 7.61
CA GLU A 31 -3.50 2.19 8.09
C GLU A 31 -4.71 1.52 7.43
N LYS A 32 -5.84 1.57 8.12
CA LYS A 32 -7.16 1.36 7.56
C LYS A 32 -7.92 2.67 7.65
N ARG A 33 -8.25 3.27 6.50
CA ARG A 33 -9.12 4.45 6.45
C ARG A 33 -10.58 4.03 6.55
N THR A 34 -11.43 4.92 6.99
CA THR A 34 -12.87 4.63 7.20
C THR A 34 -13.58 4.16 5.94
N GLN A 35 -13.15 4.65 4.77
CA GLN A 35 -13.71 4.26 3.46
C GLN A 35 -13.08 3.00 2.87
N ASP A 36 -11.97 2.52 3.42
CA ASP A 36 -11.24 1.39 2.86
C ASP A 36 -11.81 0.07 3.36
N THR A 37 -11.95 -0.89 2.46
CA THR A 37 -12.37 -2.25 2.80
C THR A 37 -11.22 -3.02 3.45
N HIS A 38 -9.98 -2.70 3.08
CA HIS A 38 -8.75 -3.35 3.50
C HIS A 38 -7.77 -2.36 4.12
N CYS A 39 -6.81 -2.89 4.87
CA CYS A 39 -5.66 -2.12 5.31
C CYS A 39 -4.70 -1.86 4.15
N ASN A 40 -3.97 -0.77 4.23
CA ASN A 40 -2.97 -0.39 3.25
C ASN A 40 -1.63 -0.12 3.95
N ALA A 41 -0.54 -0.56 3.35
CA ALA A 41 0.81 -0.15 3.70
C ALA A 41 1.34 0.75 2.59
N SER A 42 1.66 1.98 2.89
CA SER A 42 2.13 2.96 1.90
C SER A 42 3.47 3.56 2.28
N ARG A 43 4.28 3.86 1.27
CA ARG A 43 5.55 4.57 1.38
C ARG A 43 5.70 5.50 0.19
N GLY A 44 6.11 6.74 0.45
CA GLY A 44 6.50 7.69 -0.59
C GLY A 44 7.88 8.28 -0.27
N TYR A 45 8.64 8.61 -1.31
CA TYR A 45 9.95 9.25 -1.19
C TYR A 45 10.31 10.02 -2.46
N LYS A 46 11.27 10.95 -2.32
CA LYS A 46 11.93 11.58 -3.47
C LYS A 46 13.27 10.90 -3.71
N ASP A 47 13.50 10.50 -4.95
CA ASP A 47 14.79 9.95 -5.34
C ASP A 47 15.70 11.09 -5.85
N LYS A 48 16.80 11.30 -5.12
CA LYS A 48 17.78 12.36 -5.45
C LYS A 48 18.67 11.98 -6.63
N GLU A 49 18.79 10.68 -6.90
CA GLU A 49 19.60 10.15 -8.01
C GLU A 49 18.79 10.21 -9.32
N ASP A 50 17.46 10.29 -9.22
CA ASP A 50 16.53 10.47 -10.33
C ASP A 50 15.85 11.86 -10.24
N GLU A 51 16.60 12.92 -10.46
CA GLU A 51 16.15 14.32 -10.58
C GLU A 51 15.18 14.80 -9.49
N ASN A 52 15.19 14.18 -8.30
CA ASN A 52 14.22 14.35 -7.22
C ASN A 52 12.78 13.95 -7.57
N ARG A 53 12.59 12.97 -8.45
CA ARG A 53 11.30 12.40 -8.81
C ARG A 53 10.59 11.83 -7.57
N ASP A 54 9.27 11.97 -7.57
CA ASP A 54 8.42 11.42 -6.52
C ASP A 54 8.05 9.97 -6.84
N TYR A 55 8.34 9.07 -5.90
CA TYR A 55 7.94 7.68 -5.93
C TYR A 55 6.99 7.38 -4.80
N ALA A 56 5.95 6.61 -5.06
CA ALA A 56 5.13 6.03 -3.99
C ALA A 56 4.67 4.61 -4.33
N ILE A 57 4.58 3.79 -3.31
CA ILE A 57 4.04 2.44 -3.38
C ILE A 57 2.95 2.27 -2.32
N VAL A 58 1.84 1.66 -2.71
CA VAL A 58 0.79 1.22 -1.79
C VAL A 58 0.58 -0.27 -1.96
N LEU A 59 0.67 -1.00 -0.87
CA LEU A 59 0.42 -2.43 -0.79
C LEU A 59 -0.86 -2.68 -0.02
N SER A 60 -1.73 -3.54 -0.54
CA SER A 60 -2.88 -4.08 0.17
C SER A 60 -2.96 -5.58 -0.08
N GLN A 61 -3.42 -6.34 0.90
CA GLN A 61 -3.57 -7.78 0.76
C GLN A 61 -4.88 -8.27 1.37
N SER A 62 -5.41 -9.35 0.79
CA SER A 62 -6.51 -10.13 1.34
C SER A 62 -6.12 -11.61 1.29
N ASP A 63 -7.04 -12.49 1.68
CA ASP A 63 -6.91 -13.94 1.50
C ASP A 63 -6.95 -14.39 0.03
N LYS A 64 -7.33 -13.52 -0.90
CA LYS A 64 -7.53 -13.83 -2.32
C LYS A 64 -6.62 -13.05 -3.26
N ALA A 65 -6.18 -11.86 -2.87
CA ALA A 65 -5.46 -10.98 -3.76
C ALA A 65 -4.42 -10.12 -3.04
N ILE A 66 -3.41 -9.75 -3.80
CA ILE A 66 -2.42 -8.73 -3.49
C ILE A 66 -2.66 -7.59 -4.47
N VAL A 67 -2.80 -6.37 -3.95
CA VAL A 67 -2.93 -5.16 -4.75
C VAL A 67 -1.69 -4.30 -4.54
N ILE A 68 -1.11 -3.87 -5.64
CA ILE A 68 0.03 -2.94 -5.65
C ILE A 68 -0.37 -1.74 -6.48
N VAL A 69 -0.25 -0.55 -5.91
CA VAL A 69 -0.37 0.71 -6.64
C VAL A 69 0.99 1.38 -6.61
N LEU A 70 1.47 1.76 -7.78
CA LEU A 70 2.73 2.47 -7.96
C LEU A 70 2.45 3.86 -8.51
N VAL A 71 3.15 4.83 -7.97
CA VAL A 71 3.13 6.21 -8.45
C VAL A 71 4.56 6.62 -8.75
N TYR A 72 4.77 7.16 -9.93
CA TYR A 72 6.04 7.75 -10.34
C TYR A 72 5.77 9.00 -11.18
N ASP A 73 6.25 10.14 -10.76
CA ASP A 73 5.96 11.42 -11.42
C ASP A 73 6.71 11.63 -12.75
N GLY A 74 7.60 10.69 -13.11
CA GLY A 74 8.22 10.63 -14.42
C GLY A 74 7.37 10.01 -15.52
N TRP A 75 6.32 9.26 -15.18
CA TRP A 75 5.41 8.70 -16.18
C TRP A 75 4.46 9.74 -16.75
N GLU A 76 4.10 9.56 -18.03
CA GLU A 76 3.07 10.34 -18.72
C GLU A 76 2.13 9.43 -19.52
N TRP A 77 1.46 8.49 -18.85
CA TRP A 77 0.53 7.56 -19.50
C TRP A 77 -0.61 8.29 -20.21
N ASP A 78 -0.85 7.97 -21.47
CA ASP A 78 -1.84 8.66 -22.31
C ASP A 78 -3.27 8.22 -22.02
N LYS A 79 -3.49 6.95 -21.59
CA LYS A 79 -4.82 6.37 -21.58
C LYS A 79 -5.14 5.62 -20.30
N THR A 80 -5.97 6.22 -19.47
CA THR A 80 -6.53 5.57 -18.29
C THR A 80 -7.33 4.30 -18.66
N GLY A 81 -7.14 3.22 -17.91
CA GLY A 81 -7.75 1.92 -18.13
C GLY A 81 -6.98 1.04 -19.14
N GLU A 82 -5.90 1.51 -19.69
CA GLU A 82 -5.00 0.68 -20.49
C GLU A 82 -4.36 -0.40 -19.62
N ILE A 83 -4.15 -1.58 -20.22
CA ILE A 83 -3.50 -2.71 -19.55
C ILE A 83 -2.09 -2.86 -20.12
N LEU A 84 -1.12 -2.58 -19.30
CA LEU A 84 0.29 -2.76 -19.58
C LEU A 84 0.75 -4.14 -19.11
N LYS A 85 1.86 -4.62 -19.65
CA LYS A 85 2.54 -5.81 -19.15
C LYS A 85 3.93 -5.43 -18.70
N ALA A 86 4.29 -5.90 -17.52
CA ALA A 86 5.65 -5.71 -17.01
C ALA A 86 6.13 -6.95 -16.27
N ASP A 87 7.42 -7.17 -16.31
CA ASP A 87 8.10 -8.10 -15.43
C ASP A 87 8.30 -7.44 -14.07
N VAL A 88 8.05 -8.17 -13.02
CA VAL A 88 8.26 -7.72 -11.63
C VAL A 88 9.45 -8.47 -11.06
N GLY A 89 10.44 -7.72 -10.66
CA GLY A 89 11.66 -8.22 -10.04
C GLY A 89 11.91 -7.63 -8.65
N THR A 90 12.80 -8.27 -7.91
CA THR A 90 13.38 -7.75 -6.69
C THR A 90 14.90 -7.81 -6.82
N ASN A 91 15.64 -7.19 -5.87
CA ASN A 91 17.09 -7.35 -5.85
C ASN A 91 17.58 -8.79 -5.61
N GLU A 92 16.67 -9.72 -5.30
CA GLU A 92 16.97 -11.13 -5.02
C GLU A 92 16.57 -12.06 -6.18
N ALA A 93 15.49 -11.74 -6.90
CA ALA A 93 14.97 -12.60 -7.98
C ALA A 93 13.92 -11.90 -8.86
N ASP A 94 13.73 -12.41 -10.07
CA ASP A 94 12.53 -12.18 -10.86
C ASP A 94 11.36 -12.89 -10.19
N VAL A 95 10.26 -12.18 -9.98
CA VAL A 95 9.15 -12.70 -9.17
C VAL A 95 7.93 -13.00 -10.00
N MET A 96 7.59 -12.14 -10.96
CA MET A 96 6.49 -12.36 -11.89
C MET A 96 6.90 -11.92 -13.29
N LYS A 97 6.52 -12.72 -14.30
CA LYS A 97 6.69 -12.37 -15.69
C LYS A 97 5.36 -11.92 -16.29
N LYS A 98 5.41 -10.87 -17.13
CA LYS A 98 4.25 -10.35 -17.86
C LYS A 98 3.05 -10.05 -16.98
N ALA A 99 3.31 -9.54 -15.77
CA ALA A 99 2.29 -9.12 -14.84
C ALA A 99 1.45 -7.99 -15.46
N LYS A 100 0.13 -8.03 -15.24
CA LYS A 100 -0.79 -7.03 -15.80
C LYS A 100 -0.94 -5.85 -14.86
N TRP A 101 -0.77 -4.66 -15.42
CA TRP A 101 -0.92 -3.38 -14.73
C TRP A 101 -1.95 -2.53 -15.45
N GLU A 102 -2.88 -1.95 -14.70
CA GLU A 102 -3.87 -1.01 -15.21
C GLU A 102 -3.41 0.42 -14.98
N VAL A 103 -3.41 1.23 -16.01
CA VAL A 103 -3.16 2.67 -15.92
C VAL A 103 -4.32 3.34 -15.20
N MET A 104 -4.07 3.94 -14.05
CA MET A 104 -5.09 4.63 -13.24
C MET A 104 -5.19 6.11 -13.60
N ASP A 105 -4.05 6.73 -13.84
CA ASP A 105 -3.89 8.11 -14.33
C ASP A 105 -2.49 8.26 -14.98
N LYS A 106 -2.09 9.50 -15.27
CA LYS A 106 -0.82 9.79 -15.96
C LYS A 106 0.43 9.25 -15.27
N THR A 107 0.40 9.14 -13.95
CA THR A 107 1.57 8.81 -13.12
C THR A 107 1.37 7.58 -12.27
N THR A 108 0.24 6.89 -12.43
CA THR A 108 -0.18 5.83 -11.50
C THR A 108 -0.59 4.57 -12.26
N VAL A 109 -0.04 3.44 -11.84
CA VAL A 109 -0.46 2.11 -12.29
C VAL A 109 -0.90 1.24 -11.11
N ARG A 110 -1.79 0.29 -11.38
CA ARG A 110 -2.30 -0.67 -10.40
C ARG A 110 -2.17 -2.10 -10.91
N GLY A 111 -1.53 -2.95 -10.14
CA GLY A 111 -1.55 -4.40 -10.31
C GLY A 111 -2.46 -5.07 -9.29
N ILE A 112 -3.27 -6.03 -9.75
CA ILE A 112 -4.09 -6.90 -8.89
C ILE A 112 -3.69 -8.33 -9.22
N PHE A 113 -3.13 -9.04 -8.24
CA PHE A 113 -2.56 -10.36 -8.39
C PHE A 113 -3.28 -11.35 -7.48
N GLU A 114 -3.40 -12.61 -7.90
CA GLU A 114 -3.84 -13.67 -7.00
C GLU A 114 -2.90 -13.75 -5.79
N PHE A 115 -3.45 -14.13 -4.63
CA PHE A 115 -2.64 -14.27 -3.43
C PHE A 115 -1.56 -15.33 -3.64
N ASP A 116 -0.31 -14.94 -3.47
CA ASP A 116 0.87 -15.80 -3.58
C ASP A 116 1.83 -15.53 -2.42
N GLN A 117 1.98 -16.51 -1.55
CA GLN A 117 2.87 -16.42 -0.40
C GLN A 117 4.34 -16.29 -0.82
N SER A 118 4.75 -16.95 -1.92
CA SER A 118 6.14 -16.88 -2.39
C SER A 118 6.50 -15.47 -2.87
N PHE A 119 5.55 -14.79 -3.50
CA PHE A 119 5.70 -13.39 -3.88
C PHE A 119 5.84 -12.46 -2.66
N LEU A 120 4.98 -12.64 -1.64
CA LEU A 120 5.08 -11.86 -0.40
C LEU A 120 6.40 -12.13 0.33
N ASP A 121 6.87 -13.37 0.34
CA ASP A 121 8.14 -13.74 0.94
C ASP A 121 9.33 -13.10 0.21
N ALA A 122 9.28 -13.01 -1.12
CA ALA A 122 10.27 -12.30 -1.91
C ALA A 122 10.26 -10.80 -1.61
N LEU A 123 9.09 -10.17 -1.63
CA LEU A 123 8.94 -8.76 -1.26
C LEU A 123 9.43 -8.48 0.17
N SER A 124 9.16 -9.38 1.11
CA SER A 124 9.53 -9.18 2.52
C SER A 124 11.04 -9.09 2.74
N LYS A 125 11.82 -9.74 1.90
CA LYS A 125 13.30 -9.76 1.95
C LYS A 125 13.92 -8.67 1.08
N ALA A 126 13.15 -8.12 0.15
CA ALA A 126 13.65 -7.18 -0.84
C ALA A 126 13.92 -5.79 -0.24
N LYS A 127 14.90 -5.13 -0.82
CA LYS A 127 15.19 -3.71 -0.61
C LYS A 127 14.76 -2.86 -1.80
N ARG A 128 14.58 -3.49 -2.97
CA ARG A 128 14.20 -2.86 -4.23
C ARG A 128 13.14 -3.71 -4.93
N LEU A 129 12.25 -3.03 -5.61
CA LEU A 129 11.25 -3.58 -6.51
C LEU A 129 11.49 -2.98 -7.88
N THR A 130 11.69 -3.84 -8.89
CA THR A 130 11.87 -3.44 -10.27
C THR A 130 10.60 -3.76 -11.05
N ILE A 131 10.15 -2.82 -11.84
CA ILE A 131 9.04 -2.99 -12.78
C ILE A 131 9.59 -2.67 -14.16
N ASP A 132 9.59 -3.67 -15.03
CA ASP A 132 10.17 -3.62 -16.37
C ASP A 132 9.07 -3.81 -17.41
N PHE A 133 8.63 -2.72 -18.05
CA PHE A 133 7.54 -2.72 -19.01
C PHE A 133 8.01 -3.27 -20.37
N GLU A 134 7.21 -4.21 -20.95
CA GLU A 134 7.60 -4.93 -22.19
C GLU A 134 7.74 -4.00 -23.43
N ASP A 135 6.98 -2.93 -23.48
CA ASP A 135 6.86 -2.10 -24.68
C ASP A 135 7.73 -0.82 -24.62
N ASP A 136 8.26 -0.46 -23.44
CA ASP A 136 9.08 0.74 -23.28
C ASP A 136 10.05 0.65 -22.09
N ASP A 137 11.35 0.58 -22.38
CA ASP A 137 12.41 0.57 -21.36
C ASP A 137 12.50 1.90 -20.59
N GLU A 138 12.02 3.02 -21.17
CA GLU A 138 12.05 4.35 -20.53
C GLU A 138 11.03 4.44 -19.39
N ASP A 139 9.95 3.65 -19.45
CA ASP A 139 8.94 3.59 -18.41
C ASP A 139 9.29 2.62 -17.27
N SER A 140 10.34 1.82 -17.43
CA SER A 140 10.80 0.87 -16.41
C SER A 140 11.38 1.60 -15.19
N ILE A 141 11.04 1.15 -13.99
CA ILE A 141 11.47 1.80 -12.75
C ILE A 141 12.05 0.82 -11.73
N GLU A 142 12.92 1.34 -10.90
CA GLU A 142 13.41 0.68 -9.69
C GLU A 142 12.97 1.48 -8.45
N MET A 143 12.16 0.88 -7.60
CA MET A 143 11.66 1.50 -6.38
C MET A 143 12.36 0.94 -5.14
N GLN A 144 12.79 1.82 -4.25
CA GLN A 144 13.35 1.42 -2.97
C GLN A 144 12.25 1.07 -1.97
N ILE A 145 12.30 -0.14 -1.42
CA ILE A 145 11.33 -0.68 -0.45
C ILE A 145 11.98 -1.18 0.85
N PRO A 146 12.80 -0.34 1.52
CA PRO A 146 13.46 -0.76 2.75
C PRO A 146 12.42 -1.16 3.81
N ARG A 147 12.73 -2.19 4.60
CA ARG A 147 11.86 -2.71 5.66
C ARG A 147 10.48 -3.21 5.17
N ALA A 148 10.38 -3.61 3.91
CA ALA A 148 9.12 -4.12 3.34
C ALA A 148 8.55 -5.30 4.14
N GLY A 149 9.41 -6.21 4.66
CA GLY A 149 8.98 -7.34 5.49
C GLY A 149 8.28 -6.91 6.78
N GLU A 150 8.78 -5.88 7.45
CA GLU A 150 8.12 -5.35 8.65
C GLU A 150 6.80 -4.64 8.30
N ALA A 151 6.76 -3.93 7.17
CA ALA A 151 5.53 -3.29 6.69
C ALA A 151 4.46 -4.32 6.32
N LEU A 152 4.83 -5.42 5.65
CA LEU A 152 3.93 -6.54 5.32
C LEU A 152 3.44 -7.26 6.58
N ALA A 153 4.29 -7.45 7.59
CA ALA A 153 3.87 -8.03 8.87
C ALA A 153 2.85 -7.11 9.60
N ALA A 154 3.08 -5.80 9.60
CA ALA A 154 2.15 -4.83 10.16
C ALA A 154 0.85 -4.76 9.36
N LEU A 155 0.91 -4.86 8.03
CA LEU A 155 -0.26 -4.92 7.15
C LEU A 155 -1.12 -6.16 7.45
N LYS A 156 -0.50 -7.32 7.57
CA LYS A 156 -1.18 -8.56 7.95
C LYS A 156 -1.85 -8.44 9.32
N PHE A 157 -1.15 -7.90 10.31
CA PHE A 157 -1.72 -7.66 11.64
C PHE A 157 -2.91 -6.71 11.59
N CYS A 158 -2.83 -5.64 10.79
CA CYS A 158 -3.94 -4.71 10.57
C CYS A 158 -5.15 -5.42 9.95
N GLU A 159 -4.95 -6.25 8.92
CA GLU A 159 -6.01 -7.02 8.27
C GLU A 159 -6.71 -8.00 9.21
N GLU A 160 -5.96 -8.71 10.05
CA GLU A 160 -6.49 -9.67 11.02
C GLU A 160 -7.31 -8.97 12.13
N ASN A 161 -7.00 -7.71 12.44
CA ASN A 161 -7.64 -6.92 13.50
C ASN A 161 -8.57 -5.81 12.99
N ARG A 162 -8.85 -5.77 11.68
CA ARG A 162 -9.78 -4.80 11.11
C ARG A 162 -11.22 -5.12 11.52
N LYS A 163 -11.78 -4.39 12.44
CA LYS A 163 -13.20 -4.47 12.82
C LYS A 163 -13.91 -3.19 12.42
#